data_6aed75971511da51ca9e6c994c2b6fc0
#
_entry.id   6aed75971511da51ca9e6c994c2b6fc0
#
_cell.length_a   1.000
_cell.length_b   1.000
_cell.length_c   1.000
_cell.angle_alpha   90.00
_cell.angle_beta   90.00
_cell.angle_gamma   90.00
#
_symmetry.space_group_name_H-M   'P 1'
#
loop_
_entity.id
_entity.type
_entity.pdbx_description
1 polymer ?
#
loop_
_entity_poly.entity_id
_entity_poly.type
_entity_poly.pdbx_seq_one_letter_code
_entity_poly.pdbx_strand_id
1 'polypeptide(L)'
;HRVIEGFVIQSGGYTTEFEMKETKPEIVNESGNGLSNRRMTVGMARSNEPHTASSQFYINLVDNVSLDPMPTRWGYAVFGEVISGFEVVDAIGQSATQTFQDLQDVPVAPIIILEAKKLISENNR
;
A
#
# COMPACT_ATOMS: atom_id res chain seq x y z
N HIS A 1 8.91 1.89 -2.63
CA HIS A 1 9.82 2.83 -1.94
C HIS A 1 9.91 2.60 -0.44
N ARG A 2 9.04 1.77 0.12
CA ARG A 2 8.99 1.56 1.57
C ARG A 2 8.62 0.12 1.91
N VAL A 3 9.45 -0.51 2.73
CA VAL A 3 9.21 -1.86 3.25
C VAL A 3 9.47 -1.84 4.75
N ILE A 4 8.49 -2.26 5.52
CA ILE A 4 8.63 -2.45 6.97
C ILE A 4 8.30 -3.90 7.27
N GLU A 5 9.32 -4.70 7.57
CA GLU A 5 9.16 -6.11 7.90
C GLU A 5 8.16 -6.31 9.03
N GLY A 6 7.27 -7.27 8.87
CA GLY A 6 6.23 -7.54 9.86
C GLY A 6 5.12 -6.51 9.89
N PHE A 7 5.07 -5.59 8.94
CA PHE A 7 4.03 -4.57 8.87
C PHE A 7 3.45 -4.45 7.46
N VAL A 8 4.07 -3.66 6.58
CA VAL A 8 3.55 -3.40 5.23
C VAL A 8 4.67 -3.29 4.21
N ILE A 9 4.32 -3.47 2.93
CA ILE A 9 5.08 -2.98 1.78
C ILE A 9 4.24 -1.92 1.08
N GLN A 10 4.86 -0.83 0.63
CA GLN A 10 4.16 0.36 0.16
C GLN A 10 4.77 0.88 -1.13
N SER A 11 3.92 1.29 -2.07
CA SER A 11 4.33 1.79 -3.38
C SER A 11 3.30 2.78 -3.94
N GLY A 12 3.53 3.23 -5.17
CA GLY A 12 2.58 4.03 -5.94
C GLY A 12 2.82 5.53 -5.95
N GLY A 13 3.77 6.04 -5.14
CA GLY A 13 4.01 7.48 -5.01
C GLY A 13 5.27 8.01 -5.67
N TYR A 14 6.23 7.14 -6.02
CA TYR A 14 7.54 7.55 -6.47
C TYR A 14 7.94 6.86 -7.77
N THR A 15 8.75 7.55 -8.57
CA THR A 15 9.40 6.97 -9.75
C THR A 15 10.60 6.12 -9.32
N THR A 16 11.25 5.46 -10.29
CA THR A 16 12.48 4.71 -10.03
C THR A 16 13.64 5.59 -9.59
N GLU A 17 13.58 6.90 -9.85
CA GLU A 17 14.54 7.90 -9.40
C GLU A 17 14.14 8.55 -8.06
N PHE A 18 13.12 8.03 -7.39
CA PHE A 18 12.59 8.55 -6.12
C PHE A 18 12.05 9.98 -6.20
N GLU A 19 11.53 10.34 -7.36
CA GLU A 19 10.78 11.58 -7.54
C GLU A 19 9.29 11.32 -7.31
N MET A 20 8.61 12.24 -6.64
CA MET A 20 7.17 12.12 -6.43
C MET A 20 6.43 12.18 -7.76
N LYS A 21 5.54 11.24 -7.96
CA LYS A 21 4.70 11.20 -9.17
C LYS A 21 3.58 12.23 -9.08
N GLU A 22 3.17 12.75 -10.24
CA GLU A 22 1.93 13.51 -10.33
C GLU A 22 0.75 12.57 -10.04
N THR A 23 -0.24 13.07 -9.32
CA THR A 23 -1.40 12.29 -8.92
C THR A 23 -2.70 13.00 -9.32
N LYS A 24 -3.77 12.23 -9.40
CA LYS A 24 -5.12 12.77 -9.46
C LYS A 24 -5.48 13.38 -8.09
N PRO A 25 -6.55 14.16 -8.01
CA PRO A 25 -7.01 14.72 -6.74
C PRO A 25 -7.20 13.66 -5.66
N GLU A 26 -7.03 14.07 -4.42
CA GLU A 26 -7.26 13.22 -3.25
C GLU A 26 -8.69 12.73 -3.19
N ILE A 27 -8.89 11.55 -2.60
CA ILE A 27 -10.19 10.91 -2.52
C ILE A 27 -10.65 10.76 -1.08
N VAL A 28 -11.95 10.63 -0.92
CA VAL A 28 -12.59 10.45 0.40
C VAL A 28 -12.16 9.13 1.01
N ASN A 29 -11.95 9.14 2.32
CA ASN A 29 -11.61 7.95 3.10
C ASN A 29 -12.83 7.02 3.22
N GLU A 30 -12.68 5.79 2.76
CA GLU A 30 -13.73 4.76 2.81
C GLU A 30 -13.41 3.66 3.83
N SER A 31 -12.64 3.96 4.87
CA SER A 31 -12.26 2.95 5.87
C SER A 31 -13.45 2.36 6.62
N GLY A 32 -14.59 3.02 6.61
CA GLY A 32 -15.84 2.52 7.20
C GLY A 32 -16.57 1.48 6.36
N ASN A 33 -15.94 0.88 5.36
CA ASN A 33 -16.57 -0.09 4.45
C ASN A 33 -16.71 -1.51 5.02
N GLY A 34 -16.31 -1.74 6.26
CA GLY A 34 -16.38 -3.05 6.92
C GLY A 34 -15.23 -4.00 6.63
N LEU A 35 -14.24 -3.57 5.84
CA LEU A 35 -13.06 -4.38 5.51
C LEU A 35 -11.93 -4.08 6.48
N SER A 36 -11.35 -5.13 7.07
CA SER A 36 -10.23 -5.01 8.01
C SER A 36 -8.88 -5.15 7.31
N ASN A 37 -7.87 -4.50 7.85
CA ASN A 37 -6.49 -4.57 7.37
C ASN A 37 -5.84 -5.90 7.78
N ARG A 38 -6.31 -6.99 7.22
CA ARG A 38 -5.76 -8.32 7.44
C ARG A 38 -4.57 -8.58 6.54
N ARG A 39 -3.79 -9.58 6.87
CA ARG A 39 -2.68 -10.04 6.04
C ARG A 39 -3.12 -10.21 4.58
N MET A 40 -2.29 -9.73 3.66
CA MET A 40 -2.51 -9.77 2.19
C MET A 40 -3.65 -8.90 1.68
N THR A 41 -4.24 -8.04 2.49
CA THR A 41 -5.13 -7.00 1.98
C THR A 41 -4.35 -5.80 1.50
N VAL A 42 -4.94 -5.05 0.58
CA VAL A 42 -4.38 -3.84 -0.03
C VAL A 42 -5.16 -2.64 0.47
N GLY A 43 -4.46 -1.66 1.00
CA GLY A 43 -5.07 -0.45 1.53
C GLY A 43 -4.48 0.82 0.95
N MET A 44 -5.19 1.92 1.12
CA MET A 44 -4.74 3.24 0.66
C MET A 44 -3.91 3.94 1.72
N ALA A 45 -2.67 4.24 1.38
CA ALA A 45 -1.83 5.10 2.20
C ALA A 45 -2.35 6.56 2.12
N ARG A 46 -2.14 7.32 3.18
CA ARG A 46 -2.57 8.71 3.30
C ARG A 46 -1.69 9.46 4.29
N SER A 47 -1.83 10.77 4.33
CA SER A 47 -1.22 11.57 5.38
C SER A 47 -2.05 11.48 6.68
N ASN A 48 -1.70 12.28 7.68
CA ASN A 48 -2.46 12.33 8.93
C ASN A 48 -3.90 12.83 8.74
N GLU A 49 -4.14 13.66 7.73
CA GLU A 49 -5.48 14.10 7.37
C GLU A 49 -6.25 12.95 6.74
N PRO A 50 -7.51 12.70 7.13
CA PRO A 50 -8.21 11.47 6.75
C PRO A 50 -8.53 11.32 5.27
N HIS A 51 -8.72 12.42 4.54
CA HIS A 51 -9.15 12.40 3.13
C HIS A 51 -8.04 12.88 2.20
N THR A 52 -6.85 12.28 2.32
CA THR A 52 -5.65 12.70 1.57
C THR A 52 -5.04 11.59 0.73
N ALA A 53 -5.71 10.47 0.59
CA ALA A 53 -5.22 9.38 -0.26
C ALA A 53 -5.27 9.78 -1.74
N SER A 54 -4.23 9.45 -2.48
CA SER A 54 -4.18 9.73 -3.92
C SER A 54 -3.69 8.53 -4.73
N SER A 55 -2.41 8.18 -4.68
CA SER A 55 -1.87 7.09 -5.50
C SER A 55 -1.12 6.03 -4.70
N GLN A 56 -0.72 6.31 -3.47
CA GLN A 56 0.05 5.35 -2.70
C GLN A 56 -0.85 4.29 -2.07
N PHE A 57 -0.40 3.05 -2.14
CA PHE A 57 -1.07 1.91 -1.56
C PHE A 57 -0.08 1.06 -0.80
N TYR A 58 -0.57 0.18 0.04
CA TYR A 58 0.27 -0.77 0.76
C TYR A 58 -0.39 -2.15 0.76
N ILE A 59 0.43 -3.17 0.96
CA ILE A 59 -0.03 -4.53 1.18
C ILE A 59 0.33 -4.91 2.62
N ASN A 60 -0.64 -5.39 3.38
CA ASN A 60 -0.43 -5.82 4.75
C ASN A 60 0.32 -7.15 4.79
N LEU A 61 1.44 -7.18 5.50
CA LEU A 61 2.24 -8.40 5.68
C LEU A 61 1.73 -9.26 6.84
N VAL A 62 0.97 -8.67 7.72
CA VAL A 62 0.33 -9.32 8.88
C VAL A 62 -1.06 -8.70 9.07
N ASP A 63 -1.82 -9.22 10.04
CA ASP A 63 -3.08 -8.60 10.44
C ASP A 63 -2.78 -7.30 11.18
N ASN A 64 -3.02 -6.17 10.53
CA ASN A 64 -2.76 -4.83 11.06
C ASN A 64 -4.05 -4.17 11.51
N VAL A 65 -4.71 -4.74 12.51
CA VAL A 65 -5.99 -4.21 13.00
C VAL A 65 -5.90 -2.80 13.57
N SER A 66 -4.70 -2.36 13.94
CA SER A 66 -4.46 -0.98 14.37
C SER A 66 -4.69 0.05 13.26
N LEU A 67 -4.71 -0.38 12.00
CA LEU A 67 -5.01 0.48 10.84
C LEU A 67 -6.51 0.57 10.56
N ASP A 68 -7.32 -0.21 11.24
CA ASP A 68 -8.77 -0.17 11.08
C ASP A 68 -9.36 1.07 11.75
N PRO A 69 -10.55 1.53 11.31
CA PRO A 69 -11.19 2.68 11.94
C PRO A 69 -11.56 2.38 13.39
N MET A 70 -11.51 3.41 14.21
CA MET A 70 -11.96 3.39 15.60
C MET A 70 -13.03 4.47 15.80
N PRO A 71 -13.83 4.42 16.88
CA PRO A 71 -14.87 5.43 17.11
C PRO A 71 -14.37 6.87 17.09
N THR A 72 -13.09 7.09 17.43
CA THR A 72 -12.47 8.42 17.52
C THR A 72 -11.46 8.70 16.41
N ARG A 73 -11.29 7.80 15.46
CA ARG A 73 -10.23 7.92 14.45
C ARG A 73 -10.63 7.22 13.15
N TRP A 74 -10.44 7.91 12.03
CA TRP A 74 -10.50 7.29 10.70
C TRP A 74 -9.41 6.24 10.57
N GLY A 75 -9.73 5.13 9.93
CA GLY A 75 -8.77 4.10 9.58
C GLY A 75 -8.15 4.32 8.21
N TYR A 76 -7.51 3.27 7.71
CA TYR A 76 -6.95 3.18 6.37
C TYR A 76 -7.85 2.26 5.54
N ALA A 77 -8.32 2.75 4.41
CA ALA A 77 -9.31 2.06 3.60
C ALA A 77 -8.71 0.86 2.88
N VAL A 78 -9.23 -0.32 3.14
CA VAL A 78 -8.92 -1.54 2.40
C VAL A 78 -9.81 -1.57 1.15
N PHE A 79 -9.19 -1.77 -0.02
CA PHE A 79 -9.93 -1.78 -1.29
C PHE A 79 -9.66 -3.02 -2.14
N GLY A 80 -8.78 -3.90 -1.70
CA GLY A 80 -8.45 -5.11 -2.45
C GLY A 80 -7.71 -6.14 -1.62
N GLU A 81 -7.40 -7.26 -2.24
CA GLU A 81 -6.61 -8.31 -1.62
C GLU A 81 -5.72 -9.00 -2.65
N VAL A 82 -4.59 -9.52 -2.21
CA VAL A 82 -3.71 -10.33 -3.03
C VAL A 82 -4.35 -11.71 -3.23
N ILE A 83 -4.45 -12.17 -4.47
CA ILE A 83 -5.05 -13.46 -4.79
C ILE A 83 -4.03 -14.51 -5.26
N SER A 84 -2.81 -14.08 -5.61
CA SER A 84 -1.71 -14.98 -5.95
C SER A 84 -0.39 -14.25 -5.78
N GLY A 85 0.72 -14.99 -5.72
CA GLY A 85 2.05 -14.39 -5.51
C GLY A 85 2.31 -14.03 -4.06
N PHE A 86 1.71 -14.72 -3.10
CA PHE A 86 1.93 -14.46 -1.67
C PHE A 86 3.40 -14.56 -1.29
N GLU A 87 4.11 -15.52 -1.88
CA GLU A 87 5.53 -15.72 -1.66
C GLU A 87 6.37 -14.54 -2.16
N VAL A 88 5.95 -13.88 -3.21
CA VAL A 88 6.61 -12.67 -3.73
C VAL A 88 6.40 -11.50 -2.75
N VAL A 89 5.20 -11.31 -2.25
CA VAL A 89 4.89 -10.29 -1.25
C VAL A 89 5.74 -10.50 0.00
N ASP A 90 5.80 -11.73 0.50
CA ASP A 90 6.59 -12.06 1.69
C ASP A 90 8.08 -11.86 1.46
N ALA A 91 8.58 -12.22 0.28
CA ALA A 91 10.00 -12.00 -0.08
C ALA A 91 10.34 -10.51 -0.10
N ILE A 92 9.47 -9.68 -0.66
CA ILE A 92 9.65 -8.22 -0.63
C ILE A 92 9.68 -7.73 0.82
N GLY A 93 8.77 -8.24 1.65
CA GLY A 93 8.68 -7.85 3.06
C GLY A 93 9.91 -8.17 3.89
N GLN A 94 10.77 -9.07 3.43
CA GLN A 94 12.03 -9.46 4.09
C GLN A 94 13.25 -8.71 3.56
N SER A 95 13.07 -7.77 2.64
CA SER A 95 14.15 -7.01 2.03
C SER A 95 14.90 -6.18 3.06
N ALA A 96 16.23 -6.12 2.94
CA ALA A 96 17.04 -5.18 3.69
C ALA A 96 16.69 -3.76 3.27
N THR A 97 16.58 -2.85 4.24
CA THR A 97 16.19 -1.47 4.01
C THR A 97 17.23 -0.49 4.55
N GLN A 98 17.12 0.75 4.11
CA GLN A 98 18.00 1.85 4.50
C GLN A 98 17.22 3.16 4.46
N THR A 99 17.80 4.20 5.02
CA THR A 99 17.36 5.57 4.78
C THR A 99 18.00 6.05 3.50
N PHE A 100 17.20 6.56 2.59
CA PHE A 100 17.67 7.13 1.33
C PHE A 100 17.10 8.55 1.18
N GLN A 101 17.99 9.55 1.14
CA GLN A 101 17.59 10.96 1.22
C GLN A 101 16.72 11.17 2.48
N ASP A 102 15.50 11.69 2.35
CA ASP A 102 14.58 11.91 3.46
C ASP A 102 13.60 10.75 3.67
N LEU A 103 13.75 9.66 2.89
CA LEU A 103 12.86 8.51 2.96
C LEU A 103 13.45 7.43 3.85
N GLN A 104 12.64 6.93 4.77
CA GLN A 104 12.99 5.82 5.65
C GLN A 104 12.48 4.50 5.08
N ASP A 105 13.10 3.40 5.50
CA ASP A 105 12.66 2.04 5.16
C ASP A 105 12.63 1.76 3.65
N VAL A 106 13.60 2.32 2.93
CA VAL A 106 13.75 2.11 1.48
C VAL A 106 14.53 0.82 1.24
N PRO A 107 14.04 -0.10 0.38
CA PRO A 107 14.81 -1.29 0.03
C PRO A 107 16.19 -0.94 -0.50
N VAL A 108 17.23 -1.62 0.02
CA VAL A 108 18.62 -1.43 -0.44
C VAL A 108 18.74 -1.85 -1.90
N ALA A 109 18.18 -3.01 -2.27
CA ALA A 109 18.06 -3.45 -3.65
C ALA A 109 16.75 -2.93 -4.22
N PRO A 110 16.76 -2.16 -5.32
CA PRO A 110 15.54 -1.59 -5.88
C PRO A 110 14.50 -2.65 -6.20
N ILE A 111 13.25 -2.38 -5.81
CA ILE A 111 12.10 -3.22 -6.11
C ILE A 111 11.15 -2.37 -6.96
N ILE A 112 10.90 -2.81 -8.18
CA ILE A 112 10.23 -2.01 -9.19
C ILE A 112 8.99 -2.75 -9.68
N ILE A 113 7.84 -2.03 -9.76
CA ILE A 113 6.66 -2.52 -10.46
C ILE A 113 6.90 -2.30 -11.95
N LEU A 114 7.06 -3.39 -12.69
CA LEU A 114 7.33 -3.32 -14.14
C LEU A 114 6.07 -3.01 -14.93
N GLU A 115 4.92 -3.51 -14.47
CA GLU A 115 3.65 -3.34 -15.17
C GLU A 115 2.51 -3.47 -14.17
N ALA A 116 1.50 -2.65 -14.34
CA ALA A 116 0.22 -2.78 -13.65
C ALA A 116 -0.88 -2.55 -14.67
N LYS A 117 -1.79 -3.50 -14.81
CA LYS A 117 -2.88 -3.41 -15.78
C LYS A 117 -4.17 -3.98 -15.20
N LYS A 118 -5.27 -3.41 -15.64
CA LYS A 118 -6.59 -3.92 -15.30
C LYS A 118 -6.88 -5.15 -16.18
N LEU A 119 -7.29 -6.24 -15.54
CA LEU A 119 -7.75 -7.41 -16.26
C LEU A 119 -9.20 -7.23 -16.66
N ILE A 120 -9.53 -7.62 -17.89
CA ILE A 120 -10.90 -7.61 -18.39
C ILE A 120 -11.42 -9.03 -18.25
N SER A 121 -12.52 -9.20 -17.50
CA SER A 121 -13.18 -10.48 -17.36
C SER A 121 -13.98 -10.78 -18.63
N GLU A 122 -13.80 -11.98 -19.22
CA GLU A 122 -14.60 -12.44 -20.35
C GLU A 122 -16.07 -12.61 -19.98
N ASN A 123 -16.37 -12.81 -18.70
CA ASN A 123 -17.71 -12.98 -18.15
C ASN A 123 -18.32 -11.67 -17.63
N ASN A 124 -17.71 -10.56 -17.94
CA ASN A 124 -18.22 -9.25 -17.53
C ASN A 124 -19.47 -8.92 -18.36
N ARG A 125 -20.61 -8.96 -17.71
CA ARG A 125 -21.93 -8.76 -18.33
C ARG A 125 -22.55 -7.47 -17.82
#